data_07ae40f6e25c910986248dfba7fe0f9f
#
_entry.id   07ae40f6e25c910986248dfba7fe0f9f
#
_cell.length_a   1.000
_cell.length_b   1.000
_cell.length_c   1.000
_cell.angle_alpha   90.00
_cell.angle_beta   90.00
_cell.angle_gamma   90.00
#
_symmetry.space_group_name_H-M   'P 1'
#
loop_
_entity.id
_entity.type
_entity.pdbx_description
1 polymer ?
#
loop_
_entity_poly.entity_id
_entity_poly.type
_entity_poly.pdbx_seq_one_letter_code
_entity_poly.pdbx_strand_id
1 'polypeptide(L)'
;MGELLQNQVRVGLNRLERIIKERMTVGETDSLTPAQLVNPKPLVAAIKEFFGSSQLSQFMDQTNPLAELTHKRRISALGPGGLTRERAGFAVRDIHPSHYGRLCPIETPEGPNAGLINSLATHARVNEYGFIETPFWNCLLYTSDAADEERG
;
A
#
# COMPACT_ATOMS: atom_id res chain seq x y z
N MET A 1 0.35 -2.63 -0.73
CA MET A 1 0.23 -4.03 -0.22
C MET A 1 1.33 -4.94 -0.76
N GLY A 2 1.58 -4.96 -2.08
CA GLY A 2 2.58 -5.84 -2.69
C GLY A 2 3.98 -5.71 -2.09
N GLU A 3 4.50 -4.49 -1.95
CA GLU A 3 5.81 -4.23 -1.35
C GLU A 3 5.90 -4.65 0.11
N LEU A 4 4.85 -4.41 0.89
CA LEU A 4 4.81 -4.81 2.29
C LEU A 4 4.83 -6.34 2.44
N LEU A 5 4.08 -7.04 1.58
CA LEU A 5 4.09 -8.49 1.53
C LEU A 5 5.45 -9.02 1.08
N GLN A 6 6.06 -8.41 0.06
CA GLN A 6 7.41 -8.76 -0.41
C GLN A 6 8.44 -8.65 0.73
N ASN A 7 8.38 -7.59 1.52
CA ASN A 7 9.27 -7.42 2.67
C ASN A 7 9.07 -8.52 3.71
N GLN A 8 7.83 -8.93 3.99
CA GLN A 8 7.54 -10.03 4.90
C GLN A 8 8.02 -11.39 4.37
N VAL A 9 7.84 -11.64 3.07
CA VAL A 9 8.39 -12.84 2.43
C VAL A 9 9.91 -12.86 2.55
N ARG A 10 10.58 -11.72 2.33
CA ARG A 10 12.04 -11.60 2.50
C ARG A 10 12.47 -11.92 3.93
N VAL A 11 11.77 -11.42 4.93
CA VAL A 11 12.04 -11.73 6.34
C VAL A 11 11.87 -13.23 6.61
N GLY A 12 10.81 -13.83 6.09
CA GLY A 12 10.55 -15.27 6.20
C GLY A 12 11.64 -16.12 5.54
N LEU A 13 12.10 -15.72 4.35
CA LEU A 13 13.20 -16.39 3.63
C LEU A 13 14.54 -16.27 4.37
N ASN A 14 14.86 -15.10 4.91
CA ASN A 14 16.09 -14.91 5.70
C ASN A 14 16.08 -15.78 6.98
N ARG A 15 14.93 -15.92 7.64
CA ARG A 15 14.78 -16.85 8.77
C ARG A 15 14.98 -18.30 8.34
N LEU A 16 14.41 -18.68 7.21
CA LEU A 16 14.55 -20.01 6.64
C LEU A 16 16.02 -20.32 6.27
N GLU A 17 16.68 -19.41 5.59
CA GLU A 17 18.09 -19.51 5.21
C GLU A 17 18.99 -19.77 6.45
N ARG A 18 18.77 -18.99 7.52
CA ARG A 18 19.51 -19.16 8.76
C ARG A 18 19.34 -20.56 9.36
N ILE A 19 18.11 -21.07 9.42
CA ILE A 19 17.80 -22.39 9.94
C ILE A 19 18.45 -23.48 9.07
N ILE A 20 18.44 -23.34 7.77
CA ILE A 20 19.10 -24.27 6.84
C ILE A 20 20.60 -24.30 7.09
N LYS A 21 21.25 -23.13 7.19
CA LYS A 21 22.68 -23.02 7.49
C LYS A 21 23.04 -23.68 8.81
N GLU A 22 22.25 -23.42 9.88
CA GLU A 22 22.43 -24.04 11.18
C GLU A 22 22.33 -25.59 11.10
N ARG A 23 21.33 -26.10 10.38
CA ARG A 23 21.17 -27.57 10.19
C ARG A 23 22.28 -28.20 9.40
N MET A 24 22.78 -27.51 8.36
CA MET A 24 23.91 -28.02 7.57
C MET A 24 25.20 -28.06 8.38
N THR A 25 25.38 -27.16 9.36
CA THR A 25 26.57 -27.14 10.22
C THR A 25 26.57 -28.24 11.27
N VAL A 26 25.37 -28.63 11.77
CA VAL A 26 25.22 -29.61 12.86
C VAL A 26 24.99 -31.03 12.34
N GLY A 27 24.46 -31.18 11.13
CA GLY A 27 24.11 -32.49 10.57
C GLY A 27 25.28 -33.20 9.87
N GLU A 28 25.25 -34.56 9.89
CA GLU A 28 26.12 -35.36 9.04
C GLU A 28 25.68 -35.15 7.57
N THR A 29 26.57 -34.55 6.79
CA THR A 29 26.30 -34.06 5.44
C THR A 29 25.88 -35.17 4.45
N ASP A 30 26.33 -36.39 4.70
CA ASP A 30 26.14 -37.52 3.78
C ASP A 30 24.75 -38.15 3.81
N SER A 31 23.96 -37.84 4.85
CA SER A 31 22.59 -38.39 5.04
C SER A 31 21.46 -37.38 4.83
N LEU A 32 21.78 -36.10 4.60
CA LEU A 32 20.77 -35.01 4.54
C LEU A 32 20.17 -34.89 3.13
N THR A 33 18.85 -35.00 3.07
CA THR A 33 18.09 -34.67 1.85
C THR A 33 17.57 -33.22 1.88
N PRO A 34 17.41 -32.55 0.74
CA PRO A 34 16.83 -31.20 0.69
C PRO A 34 15.47 -31.07 1.37
N ALA A 35 14.63 -32.10 1.28
CA ALA A 35 13.31 -32.13 1.93
C ALA A 35 13.38 -32.13 3.45
N GLN A 36 14.43 -32.68 4.03
CA GLN A 36 14.65 -32.68 5.49
C GLN A 36 15.24 -31.35 5.97
N LEU A 37 16.03 -30.68 5.13
CA LEU A 37 16.65 -29.38 5.44
C LEU A 37 15.64 -28.24 5.40
N VAL A 38 14.79 -28.23 4.37
CA VAL A 38 13.86 -27.10 4.13
C VAL A 38 12.58 -27.30 4.92
N ASN A 39 12.36 -26.41 5.90
CA ASN A 39 11.11 -26.36 6.66
C ASN A 39 10.35 -25.06 6.31
N PRO A 40 9.21 -25.10 5.62
CA PRO A 40 8.48 -23.89 5.19
C PRO A 40 7.80 -23.13 6.33
N LYS A 41 7.74 -23.68 7.54
CA LYS A 41 7.04 -23.08 8.69
C LYS A 41 7.41 -21.62 8.98
N PRO A 42 8.70 -21.20 8.96
CA PRO A 42 9.08 -19.81 9.22
C PRO A 42 8.53 -18.83 8.16
N LEU A 43 8.50 -19.24 6.91
CA LEU A 43 7.94 -18.45 5.82
C LEU A 43 6.41 -18.33 5.97
N VAL A 44 5.74 -19.44 6.20
CA VAL A 44 4.27 -19.46 6.40
C VAL A 44 3.89 -18.63 7.64
N ALA A 45 4.67 -18.71 8.72
CA ALA A 45 4.45 -17.92 9.93
C ALA A 45 4.57 -16.41 9.65
N ALA A 46 5.60 -15.96 8.89
CA ALA A 46 5.78 -14.56 8.54
C ALA A 46 4.62 -14.02 7.68
N ILE A 47 4.13 -14.81 6.73
CA ILE A 47 2.98 -14.44 5.90
C ILE A 47 1.70 -14.35 6.75
N LYS A 48 1.45 -15.33 7.61
CA LYS A 48 0.29 -15.32 8.51
C LYS A 48 0.34 -14.16 9.49
N GLU A 49 1.51 -13.82 10.03
CA GLU A 49 1.72 -12.66 10.89
C GLU A 49 1.36 -11.37 10.17
N PHE A 50 1.76 -11.21 8.91
CA PHE A 50 1.41 -10.04 8.10
C PHE A 50 -0.10 -9.89 7.92
N PHE A 51 -0.79 -10.93 7.48
CA PHE A 51 -2.24 -10.86 7.26
C PHE A 51 -3.05 -10.77 8.55
N GLY A 52 -2.55 -11.27 9.67
CA GLY A 52 -3.26 -11.26 10.95
C GLY A 52 -3.01 -10.03 11.83
N SER A 53 -1.86 -9.37 11.70
CA SER A 53 -1.46 -8.28 12.60
C SER A 53 -1.09 -6.97 11.93
N SER A 54 -0.95 -6.92 10.61
CA SER A 54 -0.63 -5.67 9.91
C SER A 54 -1.82 -4.72 9.92
N GLN A 55 -1.58 -3.46 10.30
CA GLN A 55 -2.59 -2.40 10.27
C GLN A 55 -3.13 -2.11 8.86
N LEU A 56 -2.32 -2.34 7.83
CA LEU A 56 -2.69 -2.09 6.43
C LEU A 56 -3.33 -3.31 5.75
N SER A 57 -3.23 -4.48 6.35
CA SER A 57 -3.98 -5.67 5.94
C SER A 57 -5.32 -5.68 6.68
N GLN A 58 -6.38 -5.32 6.00
CA GLN A 58 -7.70 -5.15 6.57
C GLN A 58 -8.69 -6.11 5.96
N PHE A 59 -9.73 -6.44 6.71
CA PHE A 59 -10.87 -7.16 6.19
C PHE A 59 -11.58 -6.29 5.14
N MET A 60 -11.74 -6.81 3.93
CA MET A 60 -12.28 -6.03 2.82
C MET A 60 -13.79 -5.79 3.00
N ASP A 61 -14.22 -4.55 2.78
CA ASP A 61 -15.65 -4.22 2.71
C ASP A 61 -16.23 -4.79 1.41
N GLN A 62 -17.15 -5.74 1.52
CA GLN A 62 -17.79 -6.45 0.41
C GLN A 62 -19.30 -6.25 0.39
N THR A 63 -19.81 -5.18 0.93
CA THR A 63 -21.24 -4.85 0.95
C THR A 63 -21.81 -4.77 -0.48
N ASN A 64 -21.02 -4.16 -1.38
CA ASN A 64 -21.33 -4.07 -2.80
C ASN A 64 -20.00 -3.92 -3.60
N PRO A 65 -20.01 -4.09 -4.94
CA PRO A 65 -18.81 -3.95 -5.75
C PRO A 65 -18.12 -2.59 -5.66
N LEU A 66 -18.88 -1.50 -5.47
CA LEU A 66 -18.32 -0.16 -5.32
C LEU A 66 -17.59 0.00 -3.98
N ALA A 67 -18.11 -0.59 -2.90
CA ALA A 67 -17.45 -0.60 -1.59
C ALA A 67 -16.10 -1.32 -1.65
N GLU A 68 -16.00 -2.43 -2.36
CA GLU A 68 -14.74 -3.14 -2.61
C GLU A 68 -13.74 -2.26 -3.36
N LEU A 69 -14.16 -1.60 -4.43
CA LEU A 69 -13.32 -0.72 -5.22
C LEU A 69 -12.80 0.46 -4.39
N THR A 70 -13.68 1.10 -3.64
CA THR A 70 -13.34 2.22 -2.74
C THR A 70 -12.33 1.79 -1.69
N HIS A 71 -12.51 0.61 -1.09
CA HIS A 71 -11.58 0.09 -0.10
C HIS A 71 -10.18 -0.18 -0.70
N LYS A 72 -10.11 -0.71 -1.92
CA LYS A 72 -8.85 -0.96 -2.64
C LYS A 72 -8.12 0.33 -3.04
N ARG A 73 -8.82 1.43 -3.22
CA ARG A 73 -8.28 2.75 -3.59
C ARG A 73 -8.00 3.67 -2.40
N ARG A 74 -8.07 3.15 -1.18
CA ARG A 74 -7.84 3.91 0.05
C ARG A 74 -6.35 4.16 0.26
N ILE A 75 -6.02 5.39 0.66
CA ILE A 75 -4.66 5.83 1.00
C ILE A 75 -4.62 6.15 2.49
N SER A 76 -3.69 5.54 3.20
CA SER A 76 -3.51 5.76 4.63
C SER A 76 -2.16 6.42 4.91
N ALA A 77 -2.16 7.45 5.76
CA ALA A 77 -0.95 8.04 6.31
C ALA A 77 -0.39 7.25 7.51
N LEU A 78 -1.16 6.29 8.00
CA LEU A 78 -0.81 5.43 9.13
C LEU A 78 -0.05 4.18 8.67
N GLY A 79 0.59 3.49 9.59
CA GLY A 79 1.25 2.22 9.33
C GLY A 79 2.77 2.29 9.44
N PRO A 80 3.49 1.23 9.05
CA PRO A 80 4.95 1.18 9.13
C PRO A 80 5.60 2.31 8.32
N GLY A 81 6.43 3.12 8.98
CA GLY A 81 7.09 4.29 8.36
C GLY A 81 6.20 5.52 8.19
N GLY A 82 4.93 5.43 8.58
CA GLY A 82 3.97 6.53 8.54
C GLY A 82 3.80 7.26 9.87
N LEU A 83 2.71 8.01 9.97
CA LEU A 83 2.35 8.78 11.16
C LEU A 83 1.63 7.90 12.19
N THR A 84 1.67 8.34 13.46
CA THR A 84 0.77 7.85 14.51
C THR A 84 -0.32 8.89 14.75
N ARG A 85 -1.49 8.45 15.21
CA ARG A 85 -2.64 9.34 15.46
C ARG A 85 -2.29 10.47 16.42
N GLU A 86 -1.50 10.18 17.44
CA GLU A 86 -1.09 11.12 18.49
C GLU A 86 -0.12 12.18 17.97
N ARG A 87 0.69 11.84 16.96
CA ARG A 87 1.68 12.74 16.35
C ARG A 87 1.15 13.52 15.15
N ALA A 88 -0.04 13.17 14.68
CA ALA A 88 -0.67 13.84 13.55
C ALA A 88 -1.36 15.13 14.01
N GLY A 89 -0.70 16.26 13.80
CA GLY A 89 -1.29 17.59 14.00
C GLY A 89 -2.24 18.00 12.88
N PHE A 90 -2.79 19.20 12.96
CA PHE A 90 -3.72 19.74 11.97
C PHE A 90 -3.11 19.85 10.57
N ALA A 91 -1.85 20.25 10.46
CA ALA A 91 -1.19 20.48 9.16
C ALA A 91 -1.19 19.24 8.25
N VAL A 92 -1.04 18.04 8.80
CA VAL A 92 -1.04 16.79 8.03
C VAL A 92 -2.44 16.25 7.74
N ARG A 93 -3.46 16.79 8.39
CA ARG A 93 -4.88 16.43 8.22
C ARG A 93 -5.60 17.37 7.26
N ASP A 94 -5.00 18.52 6.96
CA ASP A 94 -5.58 19.54 6.11
C ASP A 94 -5.52 19.15 4.62
N ILE A 95 -6.37 19.81 3.83
CA ILE A 95 -6.37 19.71 2.38
C ILE A 95 -5.28 20.61 1.84
N HIS A 96 -4.35 20.04 1.08
CA HIS A 96 -3.29 20.77 0.42
C HIS A 96 -3.60 20.97 -1.08
N PRO A 97 -3.20 22.08 -1.71
CA PRO A 97 -3.43 22.30 -3.14
C PRO A 97 -2.90 21.18 -4.06
N SER A 98 -1.82 20.49 -3.67
CA SER A 98 -1.29 19.33 -4.37
C SER A 98 -2.22 18.12 -4.40
N HIS A 99 -3.25 18.09 -3.55
CA HIS A 99 -4.28 17.03 -3.56
C HIS A 99 -5.23 17.11 -4.75
N TYR A 100 -5.28 18.27 -5.43
CA TYR A 100 -6.17 18.47 -6.57
C TYR A 100 -5.94 17.39 -7.64
N GLY A 101 -7.02 16.74 -8.04
CA GLY A 101 -7.01 15.63 -9.00
C GLY A 101 -6.39 14.31 -8.49
N ARG A 102 -5.75 14.29 -7.32
CA ARG A 102 -5.05 13.13 -6.75
C ARG A 102 -5.79 12.47 -5.59
N LEU A 103 -6.19 13.26 -4.62
CA LEU A 103 -6.90 12.79 -3.43
C LEU A 103 -8.26 13.46 -3.33
N CYS A 104 -9.28 12.71 -2.96
CA CYS A 104 -10.60 13.28 -2.70
C CYS A 104 -10.56 14.16 -1.46
N PRO A 105 -10.98 15.45 -1.54
CA PRO A 105 -10.89 16.36 -0.41
C PRO A 105 -11.96 16.13 0.66
N ILE A 106 -13.00 15.38 0.35
CA ILE A 106 -14.16 15.18 1.24
C ILE A 106 -14.28 13.76 1.78
N GLU A 107 -13.74 12.75 1.10
CA GLU A 107 -13.83 11.37 1.54
C GLU A 107 -12.74 11.05 2.56
N THR A 108 -13.09 11.18 3.84
CA THR A 108 -12.23 10.86 4.98
C THR A 108 -13.11 10.38 6.14
N PRO A 109 -12.61 9.48 7.02
CA PRO A 109 -13.33 9.08 8.21
C PRO A 109 -13.57 10.26 9.16
N GLU A 110 -14.64 10.17 9.94
CA GLU A 110 -14.86 11.04 11.09
C GLU A 110 -14.06 10.56 12.31
N GLY A 111 -13.63 11.49 13.15
CA GLY A 111 -12.92 11.20 14.40
C GLY A 111 -11.40 11.18 14.29
N PRO A 112 -10.70 10.32 15.05
CA PRO A 112 -9.22 10.35 15.17
C PRO A 112 -8.47 10.14 13.86
N ASN A 113 -9.07 9.51 12.87
CA ASN A 113 -8.49 9.23 11.58
C ASN A 113 -8.81 10.27 10.51
N ALA A 114 -9.54 11.33 10.85
CA ALA A 114 -9.90 12.39 9.91
C ALA A 114 -8.65 13.01 9.26
N GLY A 115 -8.62 13.08 7.93
CA GLY A 115 -7.48 13.58 7.17
C GLY A 115 -6.27 12.65 7.08
N LEU A 116 -6.23 11.55 7.82
CA LEU A 116 -5.16 10.55 7.78
C LEU A 116 -5.46 9.38 6.85
N ILE A 117 -6.73 9.11 6.62
CA ILE A 117 -7.19 8.09 5.67
C ILE A 117 -7.98 8.81 4.59
N ASN A 118 -7.52 8.71 3.36
CA ASN A 118 -8.08 9.39 2.21
C ASN A 118 -8.36 8.38 1.09
N SER A 119 -9.07 8.81 0.06
CA SER A 119 -9.30 8.03 -1.15
C SER A 119 -8.64 8.67 -2.35
N LEU A 120 -8.15 7.86 -3.28
CA LEU A 120 -7.67 8.34 -4.57
C LEU A 120 -8.82 8.98 -5.36
N ALA A 121 -8.55 10.10 -6.01
CA ALA A 121 -9.47 10.69 -6.97
C ALA A 121 -9.72 9.73 -8.14
N THR A 122 -10.82 9.92 -8.87
CA THR A 122 -11.31 8.97 -9.88
C THR A 122 -10.25 8.63 -10.94
N HIS A 123 -9.55 9.63 -11.45
CA HIS A 123 -8.53 9.46 -12.50
C HIS A 123 -7.10 9.36 -11.95
N ALA A 124 -6.93 9.44 -10.62
CA ALA A 124 -5.62 9.31 -9.99
C ALA A 124 -5.16 7.86 -9.99
N ARG A 125 -3.87 7.68 -10.19
CA ARG A 125 -3.18 6.39 -10.08
C ARG A 125 -1.83 6.55 -9.41
N VAL A 126 -1.28 5.46 -8.90
CA VAL A 126 0.08 5.43 -8.35
C VAL A 126 1.02 4.93 -9.44
N ASN A 127 2.10 5.66 -9.71
CA ASN A 127 3.09 5.28 -10.70
C ASN A 127 4.08 4.23 -10.13
N GLU A 128 5.00 3.77 -10.96
CA GLU A 128 6.02 2.77 -10.60
C GLU A 128 6.98 3.24 -9.48
N TYR A 129 7.13 4.55 -9.29
CA TYR A 129 7.95 5.15 -8.23
C TYR A 129 7.18 5.40 -6.92
N GLY A 130 5.88 5.10 -6.87
CA GLY A 130 5.03 5.30 -5.70
C GLY A 130 4.41 6.70 -5.58
N PHE A 131 4.55 7.57 -6.59
CA PHE A 131 3.91 8.89 -6.61
C PHE A 131 2.50 8.82 -7.19
N ILE A 132 1.61 9.67 -6.66
CA ILE A 132 0.25 9.81 -7.18
C ILE A 132 0.27 10.77 -8.36
N GLU A 133 -0.17 10.29 -9.50
CA GLU A 133 -0.29 11.06 -10.74
C GLU A 133 -1.75 11.12 -11.20
N THR A 134 -2.05 12.19 -11.95
CA THR A 134 -3.38 12.40 -12.53
C THR A 134 -3.25 13.14 -13.84
N PRO A 135 -4.15 12.91 -14.82
CA PRO A 135 -4.14 13.66 -16.07
C PRO A 135 -4.61 15.10 -15.84
N PHE A 136 -3.94 16.02 -16.52
CA PHE A 136 -4.33 17.43 -16.61
C PHE A 136 -4.37 17.86 -18.09
N TRP A 137 -5.27 18.78 -18.40
CA TRP A 137 -5.24 19.47 -19.68
C TRP A 137 -4.13 20.50 -19.70
N ASN A 138 -3.38 20.52 -20.77
CA ASN A 138 -2.37 21.57 -20.96
C ASN A 138 -3.02 22.81 -21.60
N CYS A 139 -3.44 23.74 -20.75
CA CYS A 139 -4.13 24.96 -21.16
C CYS A 139 -3.35 25.84 -22.18
N LEU A 140 -2.04 25.80 -22.15
CA LEU A 140 -1.21 26.64 -23.02
C LEU A 140 -1.10 26.11 -24.43
N LEU A 141 -1.32 24.82 -24.66
CA LEU A 141 -1.12 24.17 -25.95
C LEU A 141 -2.43 23.68 -26.60
N TYR A 142 -3.47 23.44 -25.81
CA TYR A 142 -4.70 22.77 -26.26
C TYR A 142 -5.96 23.32 -25.61
N THR A 143 -6.02 24.63 -25.36
CA THR A 143 -7.31 25.23 -25.11
C THR A 143 -8.04 25.29 -26.43
N SER A 144 -8.99 24.37 -26.62
CA SER A 144 -10.17 24.75 -27.37
C SER A 144 -10.84 25.85 -26.55
N ASP A 145 -10.53 27.09 -26.86
CA ASP A 145 -11.28 28.24 -26.37
C ASP A 145 -12.70 28.07 -26.91
N ALA A 146 -13.71 28.29 -26.06
CA ALA A 146 -15.10 28.28 -26.48
C ALA A 146 -15.32 29.24 -27.69
N ALA A 147 -14.44 30.24 -27.90
CA ALA A 147 -14.39 31.08 -29.05
C ALA A 147 -13.88 30.38 -30.33
N ASP A 148 -13.13 29.30 -30.24
CA ASP A 148 -12.66 28.51 -31.38
C ASP A 148 -13.70 27.50 -31.88
N GLU A 149 -14.63 27.08 -31.01
CA GLU A 149 -15.76 26.19 -31.38
C GLU A 149 -16.83 26.93 -32.24
N GLU A 150 -16.92 28.27 -32.16
CA GLU A 150 -17.85 29.04 -32.97
C GLU A 150 -17.32 29.32 -34.40
N ARG A 151 -16.08 28.93 -34.73
CA ARG A 151 -15.43 29.18 -36.01
C ARG A 151 -15.28 27.97 -36.93
N GLY A 152 -15.84 26.83 -36.52
CA GLY A 152 -15.84 25.60 -37.30
C GLY A 152 -17.06 25.42 -38.19
#